data_ced350af7affebcf8d4cd5a00d2961bb
#
_entry.id   ced350af7affebcf8d4cd5a00d2961bb
#
_cell.length_a   1.000
_cell.length_b   1.000
_cell.length_c   1.000
_cell.angle_alpha   90.00
_cell.angle_beta   90.00
_cell.angle_gamma   90.00
#
_symmetry.space_group_name_H-M   'P 1'
#
loop_
_entity.id
_entity.type
_entity.pdbx_description
1 polymer ?
#
loop_
_entity_poly.entity_id
_entity_poly.type
_entity_poly.pdbx_seq_one_letter_code
_entity_poly.pdbx_strand_id
1 'polypeptide(L)' 'MTIIGFYGGSKIDGWRTKLGRHLDDFTLVDLMSPQGQLADIALVWAPPKGQLAKMPNLRGIIMQGQGV' A
#
# COMPACT_ATOMS: atom_id res chain seq x y z
N MET A 1 -13.77 1.09 -5.66
CA MET A 1 -13.05 0.95 -4.38
C MET A 1 -11.56 0.91 -4.64
N THR A 2 -10.80 1.59 -3.80
CA THR A 2 -9.34 1.61 -3.93
C THR A 2 -8.73 0.54 -3.05
N ILE A 3 -7.85 -0.27 -3.60
CA ILE A 3 -7.12 -1.28 -2.84
C ILE A 3 -5.70 -0.78 -2.64
N ILE A 4 -5.28 -0.71 -1.38
CA ILE A 4 -3.95 -0.23 -1.03
C ILE A 4 -3.16 -1.39 -0.45
N GLY A 5 -2.03 -1.71 -1.09
CA GLY A 5 -1.13 -2.75 -0.62
C GLY A 5 -0.08 -2.16 0.31
N PHE A 6 -0.02 -2.68 1.52
CA PHE A 6 0.88 -2.18 2.57
C PHE A 6 2.06 -3.13 2.74
N TYR A 7 3.26 -2.58 2.83
CA TYR A 7 4.45 -3.39 3.06
C TYR A 7 5.47 -2.68 3.93
N GLY A 8 5.93 -3.38 4.96
CA GLY A 8 7.08 -2.99 5.78
C GLY A 8 6.83 -1.87 6.76
N GLY A 9 7.82 -1.58 7.55
CA GLY A 9 7.96 -0.41 8.37
C GLY A 9 6.96 -0.25 9.51
N SER A 10 5.95 0.55 9.29
CA SER A 10 5.02 0.97 10.34
C SER A 10 3.89 -0.03 10.54
N LYS A 11 3.14 0.15 11.62
CA LYS A 11 1.97 -0.68 11.86
C LYS A 11 0.86 -0.34 10.89
N ILE A 12 0.26 -1.36 10.31
CA ILE A 12 -0.80 -1.20 9.33
C ILE A 12 -2.02 -0.45 9.91
N ASP A 13 -2.33 -0.66 11.18
CA ASP A 13 -3.48 -0.01 11.81
C ASP A 13 -3.30 1.49 11.90
N GLY A 14 -2.09 1.95 12.15
CA GLY A 14 -1.80 3.38 12.18
C GLY A 14 -2.05 4.03 10.83
N TRP A 15 -1.66 3.36 9.77
CA TRP A 15 -1.89 3.86 8.42
C TRP A 15 -3.36 3.82 8.05
N ARG A 16 -4.07 2.78 8.48
CA ARG A 16 -5.51 2.70 8.24
C ARG A 16 -6.24 3.89 8.83
N THR A 17 -5.86 4.30 10.03
CA THR A 17 -6.44 5.47 10.69
C THR A 17 -6.10 6.75 9.95
N LYS A 18 -4.85 6.92 9.55
CA LYS A 18 -4.42 8.10 8.79
C LYS A 18 -5.14 8.22 7.47
N LEU A 19 -5.19 7.14 6.72
CA LEU A 19 -5.81 7.14 5.40
C LEU A 19 -7.32 7.34 5.48
N GLY A 20 -7.94 6.85 6.54
CA GLY A 20 -9.38 7.03 6.75
C GLY A 20 -9.79 8.48 6.87
N ARG A 21 -8.86 9.38 7.18
CA ARG A 21 -9.15 10.81 7.23
C ARG A 21 -9.21 11.45 5.85
N HIS A 22 -8.64 10.78 4.85
CA HIS A 22 -8.52 11.34 3.50
C HIS A 22 -9.27 10.54 2.46
N LEU A 23 -9.54 9.27 2.74
CA LEU A 23 -10.19 8.36 1.80
C LEU A 23 -11.39 7.71 2.47
N ASP A 24 -12.52 7.74 1.78
CA ASP A 24 -13.75 7.16 2.32
C ASP A 24 -13.95 5.71 1.88
N ASP A 25 -13.43 5.34 0.73
CA ASP A 25 -13.68 4.03 0.15
C ASP A 25 -12.39 3.37 -0.27
N PHE A 26 -11.75 2.73 0.69
CA PHE A 26 -10.51 2.01 0.42
C PHE A 26 -10.42 0.75 1.26
N THR A 27 -9.59 -0.19 0.80
CA THR A 27 -9.26 -1.40 1.54
C THR A 27 -7.74 -1.48 1.65
N LEU A 28 -7.25 -1.66 2.88
CA LEU A 28 -5.83 -1.77 3.14
C LEU A 28 -5.49 -3.24 3.36
N VAL A 29 -4.64 -3.81 2.51
CA VAL A 29 -4.28 -5.22 2.55
C VAL A 29 -2.78 -5.39 2.55
N ASP A 30 -2.31 -6.59 2.90
CA ASP A 30 -0.90 -6.93 2.84
C ASP A 30 -0.46 -6.96 1.37
N LEU A 31 0.59 -6.21 1.04
CA LEU A 31 1.11 -6.16 -0.32
C LEU A 31 1.45 -7.55 -0.86
N MET A 32 1.94 -8.43 0.01
CA MET A 32 2.37 -9.77 -0.39
C MET A 32 1.23 -10.77 -0.49
N SER A 33 0.01 -10.36 -0.14
CA SER A 33 -1.16 -11.22 -0.28
C SER A 33 -1.65 -11.21 -1.74
N PRO A 34 -2.48 -12.19 -2.12
CA PRO A 34 -3.09 -12.17 -3.46
C PRO A 34 -3.86 -10.89 -3.74
N GLN A 35 -4.54 -10.36 -2.72
CA GLN A 35 -5.28 -9.09 -2.85
C GLN A 35 -4.32 -7.92 -3.03
N GLY A 36 -3.16 -7.98 -2.38
CA GLY A 36 -2.16 -6.94 -2.52
C GLY A 36 -1.61 -6.83 -3.92
N GLN A 37 -1.55 -7.94 -4.64
CA GLN A 37 -1.10 -7.93 -6.02
C GLN A 37 -2.07 -7.23 -6.95
N LEU A 38 -3.32 -7.09 -6.53
CA LEU A 38 -4.35 -6.40 -7.30
C LEU A 38 -4.52 -4.95 -6.85
N ALA A 39 -3.65 -4.47 -5.98
CA ALA A 39 -3.78 -3.13 -5.41
C ALA A 39 -3.58 -2.04 -6.46
N ASP A 40 -4.30 -0.96 -6.28
CA ASP A 40 -4.17 0.23 -7.11
C ASP A 40 -3.01 1.10 -6.65
N ILE A 41 -2.75 1.08 -5.36
CA ILE A 41 -1.72 1.91 -4.73
C ILE A 41 -0.87 1.03 -3.83
N ALA A 42 0.43 1.25 -3.86
CA ALA A 42 1.36 0.57 -2.97
C ALA A 42 1.85 1.56 -1.90
N LEU A 43 1.61 1.23 -0.64
CA LEU A 43 2.11 2.00 0.50
C LEU A 43 3.22 1.16 1.11
N VAL A 44 4.48 1.49 0.78
CA VAL A 44 5.59 0.60 1.01
C VAL A 44 6.78 1.28 1.66
N TRP A 45 7.59 0.46 2.32
CA TRP A 45 8.89 0.85 2.82
C TRP A 45 9.84 -0.29 2.50
N ALA A 46 10.86 0.00 1.68
CA ALA A 46 11.85 -0.99 1.24
C ALA A 46 11.20 -2.28 0.70
N PRO A 47 10.35 -2.16 -0.33
CA PRO A 47 9.66 -3.35 -0.85
C PRO A 47 10.65 -4.31 -1.50
N PRO A 48 10.30 -5.60 -1.59
CA PRO A 48 11.12 -6.57 -2.30
C PRO A 48 11.33 -6.15 -3.75
N LYS A 49 12.53 -6.40 -4.24
CA LYS A 49 12.87 -6.06 -5.61
C LYS A 49 11.95 -6.81 -6.58
N GLY A 50 11.37 -6.07 -7.50
CA GLY A 50 10.50 -6.64 -8.51
C GLY A 50 9.05 -6.86 -8.09
N GLN A 51 8.74 -6.68 -6.80
CA GLN A 51 7.37 -6.91 -6.33
C GLN A 51 6.37 -5.96 -6.98
N LEU A 52 6.73 -4.70 -7.09
CA LEU A 52 5.81 -3.70 -7.65
C LEU A 52 5.58 -3.92 -9.15
N ALA A 53 6.56 -4.47 -9.82
CA ALA A 53 6.44 -4.76 -11.25
C ALA A 53 5.45 -5.88 -11.55
N LYS A 54 5.09 -6.67 -10.54
CA LYS A 54 4.13 -7.77 -10.70
C LYS A 54 2.69 -7.32 -10.46
N MET A 55 2.47 -6.05 -10.20
CA MET A 55 1.14 -5.53 -9.84
C MET A 55 0.49 -4.85 -11.04
N PRO A 56 -0.38 -5.55 -11.76
CA PRO A 56 -0.92 -5.04 -13.03
C PRO A 56 -1.83 -3.82 -12.87
N ASN A 57 -2.45 -3.67 -11.71
CA ASN A 57 -3.38 -2.57 -11.48
C ASN A 57 -2.75 -1.37 -10.77
N LEU A 58 -1.46 -1.44 -10.50
CA LEU A 58 -0.77 -0.41 -9.73
C LEU A 58 -0.78 0.93 -10.46
N ARG A 59 -1.28 1.96 -9.79
CA ARG A 59 -1.41 3.31 -10.33
C ARG A 59 -0.56 4.32 -9.60
N GLY A 60 -0.16 4.02 -8.37
CA GLY A 60 0.64 4.93 -7.58
C GLY A 60 1.41 4.22 -6.49
N ILE A 61 2.48 4.85 -6.06
CA ILE A 61 3.34 4.31 -5.00
C ILE A 61 3.56 5.40 -3.97
N ILE A 62 3.31 5.06 -2.71
CA ILE A 62 3.60 5.96 -1.59
C ILE A 62 4.72 5.31 -0.77
N MET A 63 5.83 6.01 -0.64
CA MET A 63 6.97 5.51 0.12
C MET A 63 6.86 5.98 1.56
N GLN A 64 6.80 5.02 2.49
CA GLN A 64 6.81 5.33 3.91
C GLN A 64 8.18 5.85 4.30
N GLY A 65 8.21 6.71 5.31
CA GLY A 65 9.48 7.21 5.82
C GLY A 65 10.16 8.26 4.94
N GLN A 66 9.56 8.61 3.83
CA GLN A 66 10.06 9.69 2.99
C GLN A 66 9.71 11.04 3.60
N GLY A 67 10.48 12.01 3.27
CA GLY A 67 10.24 13.34 3.82
C GLY A 67 10.95 13.60 5.12
N VAL A 68 11.74 12.66 5.50
CA VAL A 68 12.62 12.84 6.64
C VAL A 68 13.84 13.61 6.20
#